data_4021e92a737bdcedaab20b43a6459365
#
_entry.id   4021e92a737bdcedaab20b43a6459365
#
_cell.length_a   1.000
_cell.length_b   1.000
_cell.length_c   1.000
_cell.angle_alpha   90.00
_cell.angle_beta   90.00
_cell.angle_gamma   90.00
#
_symmetry.space_group_name_H-M   'P 1'
#
loop_
_entity.id
_entity.type
_entity.pdbx_description
1 polymer ?
#
loop_
_entity_poly.entity_id
_entity_poly.type
_entity_poly.pdbx_seq_one_letter_code
_entity_poly.pdbx_strand_id
1 'polypeptide(L)'
;NADNARKILTLRYAIEKSGYSSTRSITLANNISIGSRDTFNVMSSNFPGVSTANEPTTNYNYGEMASHILGYIQRINADELKSNPDYNMNDKIGKTGIEKVFEKYLRGKDGIKQIDMSVDGIVTGESVVKEAVSGSDVVLTLDSQLQKITEDTLARGIANIQNTKDAKDASEGAAVVLNVQTGEVLAMASYPNYNPALFTNGISSEDYQKYIN
;
A
#
# COMPACT_ATOMS: atom_id res chain seq x y z
N ASN A 1 25.28 21.09 7.61
CA ASN A 1 23.92 21.22 8.13
C ASN A 1 23.52 19.92 8.86
N ALA A 2 23.06 20.05 10.12
CA ALA A 2 22.74 18.90 10.99
C ALA A 2 21.71 17.96 10.37
N ASP A 3 20.74 18.48 9.61
CA ASP A 3 19.71 17.70 8.94
C ASP A 3 20.30 16.81 7.83
N ASN A 4 21.23 17.32 7.05
CA ASN A 4 21.93 16.52 6.02
C ASN A 4 22.82 15.43 6.67
N ALA A 5 23.48 15.73 7.79
CA ALA A 5 24.26 14.74 8.52
C ALA A 5 23.37 13.60 9.05
N ARG A 6 22.18 13.92 9.59
CA ARG A 6 21.19 12.94 10.04
C ARG A 6 20.72 12.05 8.88
N LYS A 7 20.36 12.63 7.73
CA LYS A 7 19.96 11.88 6.52
C LYS A 7 21.05 10.92 6.06
N ILE A 8 22.32 11.37 6.01
CA ILE A 8 23.46 10.54 5.63
C ILE A 8 23.67 9.38 6.62
N LEU A 9 23.57 9.64 7.92
CA LEU A 9 23.69 8.60 8.95
C LEU A 9 22.56 7.57 8.86
N THR A 10 21.32 8.03 8.68
CA THR A 10 20.16 7.14 8.49
C THR A 10 20.35 6.25 7.26
N LEU A 11 20.83 6.82 6.17
CA LEU A 11 21.11 6.08 4.93
C LEU A 11 22.20 5.03 5.14
N ARG A 12 23.33 5.41 5.75
CA ARG A 12 24.44 4.47 6.06
C ARG A 12 23.96 3.33 6.96
N TYR A 13 23.20 3.64 7.99
CA TYR A 13 22.62 2.64 8.89
C TYR A 13 21.67 1.68 8.16
N ALA A 14 20.83 2.20 7.25
CA ALA A 14 19.93 1.37 6.44
C ALA A 14 20.72 0.41 5.52
N ILE A 15 21.78 0.90 4.89
CA ILE A 15 22.68 0.10 4.03
C ILE A 15 23.36 -0.99 4.86
N GLU A 16 23.93 -0.64 6.02
CA GLU A 16 24.63 -1.57 6.90
C GLU A 16 23.68 -2.67 7.43
N LYS A 17 22.48 -2.27 7.88
CA LYS A 17 21.46 -3.18 8.40
C LYS A 17 20.91 -4.13 7.34
N SER A 18 20.81 -3.71 6.09
CA SER A 18 20.31 -4.54 4.98
C SER A 18 21.31 -5.60 4.51
N GLY A 19 22.54 -5.57 5.00
CA GLY A 19 23.62 -6.41 4.53
C GLY A 19 24.07 -6.01 3.12
N TYR A 20 25.19 -5.32 3.04
CA TYR A 20 25.75 -4.89 1.75
C TYR A 20 26.02 -6.07 0.82
N SER A 21 25.44 -6.01 -0.37
CA SER A 21 25.67 -6.98 -1.44
C SER A 21 25.71 -6.24 -2.77
N SER A 22 26.69 -6.57 -3.61
CA SER A 22 26.80 -6.00 -4.97
C SER A 22 25.64 -6.42 -5.90
N THR A 23 24.89 -7.44 -5.52
CA THR A 23 23.77 -7.99 -6.31
C THR A 23 22.39 -7.60 -5.77
N ARG A 24 22.32 -6.90 -4.64
CA ARG A 24 21.05 -6.53 -4.00
C ARG A 24 20.86 -5.02 -4.00
N SER A 25 19.81 -4.55 -4.66
CA SER A 25 19.45 -3.14 -4.63
C SER A 25 18.82 -2.75 -3.27
N ILE A 26 19.11 -1.54 -2.83
CA ILE A 26 18.60 -0.95 -1.60
C ILE A 26 17.85 0.33 -1.97
N THR A 27 16.62 0.46 -1.54
CA THR A 27 15.83 1.67 -1.77
C THR A 27 16.37 2.82 -0.92
N LEU A 28 16.85 3.87 -1.55
CA LEU A 28 17.42 5.05 -0.89
C LEU A 28 16.35 6.12 -0.61
N ALA A 29 15.39 6.26 -1.51
CA ALA A 29 14.27 7.20 -1.38
C ALA A 29 13.07 6.70 -2.17
N ASN A 30 11.87 6.95 -1.66
CA ASN A 30 10.59 6.68 -2.32
C ASN A 30 9.89 7.99 -2.66
N ASN A 31 8.95 7.94 -3.61
CA ASN A 31 8.08 9.05 -3.98
C ASN A 31 8.83 10.32 -4.38
N ILE A 32 9.97 10.17 -5.07
CA ILE A 32 10.69 11.31 -5.62
C ILE A 32 9.86 11.98 -6.72
N SER A 33 9.91 13.31 -6.81
CA SER A 33 9.21 14.04 -7.85
C SER A 33 9.78 13.71 -9.26
N ILE A 34 8.95 13.86 -10.28
CA ILE A 34 9.38 13.67 -11.69
C ILE A 34 10.60 14.54 -11.99
N GLY A 35 10.56 15.82 -11.59
CA GLY A 35 11.70 16.73 -11.80
C GLY A 35 12.97 16.30 -11.08
N SER A 36 12.87 15.76 -9.85
CA SER A 36 14.02 15.20 -9.13
C SER A 36 14.56 13.95 -9.81
N ARG A 37 13.68 13.07 -10.30
CA ARG A 37 14.06 11.89 -11.07
C ARG A 37 14.83 12.27 -12.34
N ASP A 38 14.28 13.23 -13.10
CA ASP A 38 14.88 13.62 -14.38
C ASP A 38 16.23 14.32 -14.16
N THR A 39 16.33 15.18 -13.15
CA THR A 39 17.61 15.79 -12.74
C THR A 39 18.62 14.71 -12.36
N PHE A 40 18.20 13.72 -11.57
CA PHE A 40 19.06 12.62 -11.17
C PHE A 40 19.53 11.80 -12.40
N ASN A 41 18.62 11.47 -13.31
CA ASN A 41 18.96 10.69 -14.52
C ASN A 41 19.97 11.41 -15.40
N VAL A 42 19.87 12.74 -15.56
CA VAL A 42 20.88 13.55 -16.27
C VAL A 42 22.24 13.53 -15.58
N MET A 43 22.24 13.49 -14.24
CA MET A 43 23.47 13.47 -13.43
C MET A 43 23.92 12.07 -13.02
N SER A 44 23.33 11.02 -13.57
CA SER A 44 23.54 9.62 -13.16
C SER A 44 25.01 9.18 -13.22
N SER A 45 25.79 9.74 -14.15
CA SER A 45 27.23 9.48 -14.25
C SER A 45 28.02 9.87 -12.99
N ASN A 46 27.50 10.79 -12.18
CA ASN A 46 28.13 11.21 -10.92
C ASN A 46 27.78 10.27 -9.74
N PHE A 47 26.86 9.33 -9.96
CA PHE A 47 26.35 8.42 -8.94
C PHE A 47 26.37 6.97 -9.42
N PRO A 48 27.54 6.39 -9.65
CA PRO A 48 27.67 5.01 -10.13
C PRO A 48 27.00 4.05 -9.13
N GLY A 49 26.22 3.10 -9.65
CA GLY A 49 25.50 2.11 -8.84
C GLY A 49 24.18 2.60 -8.26
N VAL A 50 23.74 3.83 -8.56
CA VAL A 50 22.41 4.33 -8.18
C VAL A 50 21.54 4.47 -9.43
N SER A 51 20.30 4.02 -9.34
CA SER A 51 19.34 4.09 -10.45
C SER A 51 17.96 4.50 -9.94
N THR A 52 17.10 4.95 -10.85
CA THR A 52 15.68 5.21 -10.55
C THR A 52 14.82 4.10 -11.15
N ALA A 53 13.81 3.67 -10.40
CA ALA A 53 12.82 2.72 -10.87
C ALA A 53 11.40 3.26 -10.63
N ASN A 54 10.47 2.89 -11.51
CA ASN A 54 9.05 3.12 -11.27
C ASN A 54 8.49 1.86 -10.61
N GLU A 55 7.91 2.03 -9.43
CA GLU A 55 7.22 0.95 -8.74
C GLU A 55 5.70 1.25 -8.75
N PRO A 56 4.85 0.29 -9.11
CA PRO A 56 3.42 0.45 -8.99
C PRO A 56 3.05 0.65 -7.51
N THR A 57 2.18 1.61 -7.26
CA THR A 57 1.67 1.86 -5.90
C THR A 57 0.16 1.78 -5.90
N THR A 58 -0.39 1.17 -4.85
CA THR A 58 -1.83 1.13 -4.65
C THR A 58 -2.30 2.49 -4.15
N ASN A 59 -3.34 3.00 -4.78
CA ASN A 59 -3.98 4.25 -4.41
C ASN A 59 -5.45 4.00 -4.05
N TYR A 60 -5.85 4.41 -2.86
CA TYR A 60 -7.23 4.33 -2.38
C TYR A 60 -7.94 5.63 -2.72
N ASN A 61 -8.49 5.71 -3.94
CA ASN A 61 -9.07 6.93 -4.51
C ASN A 61 -10.23 7.51 -3.69
N TYR A 62 -10.92 6.69 -2.92
CA TYR A 62 -12.06 7.08 -2.10
C TYR A 62 -11.72 7.24 -0.61
N GLY A 63 -10.43 7.24 -0.26
CA GLY A 63 -9.98 7.41 1.12
C GLY A 63 -10.48 6.29 2.04
N GLU A 64 -11.28 6.65 3.03
CA GLU A 64 -11.80 5.72 4.05
C GLU A 64 -13.04 4.93 3.61
N MET A 65 -13.66 5.31 2.48
CA MET A 65 -14.89 4.68 2.01
C MET A 65 -14.68 3.19 1.74
N ALA A 66 -15.61 2.38 2.24
CA ALA A 66 -15.62 0.92 2.11
C ALA A 66 -14.33 0.24 2.63
N SER A 67 -13.59 0.88 3.54
CA SER A 67 -12.29 0.38 4.02
C SER A 67 -12.35 -1.03 4.60
N HIS A 68 -13.42 -1.37 5.34
CA HIS A 68 -13.61 -2.71 5.90
C HIS A 68 -13.86 -3.79 4.84
N ILE A 69 -14.45 -3.41 3.70
CA ILE A 69 -14.72 -4.31 2.58
C ILE A 69 -13.48 -4.45 1.73
N LEU A 70 -12.89 -3.33 1.31
CA LEU A 70 -11.71 -3.31 0.45
C LEU A 70 -10.51 -3.94 1.16
N GLY A 71 -10.33 -3.60 2.43
CA GLY A 71 -9.15 -3.98 3.18
C GLY A 71 -7.95 -3.10 2.85
N TYR A 72 -6.78 -3.59 3.13
CA TYR A 72 -5.53 -2.90 2.84
C TYR A 72 -4.41 -3.87 2.48
N ILE A 73 -3.42 -3.37 1.76
CA ILE A 73 -2.17 -4.05 1.48
C ILE A 73 -1.08 -3.57 2.44
N GLN A 74 -0.18 -4.46 2.78
CA GLN A 74 1.00 -4.16 3.57
C GLN A 74 2.14 -5.10 3.20
N ARG A 75 3.38 -4.75 3.56
CA ARG A 75 4.53 -5.61 3.34
C ARG A 75 4.29 -7.00 3.91
N ILE A 76 4.69 -8.03 3.17
CA ILE A 76 4.62 -9.42 3.59
C ILE A 76 5.49 -9.65 4.84
N ASN A 77 4.99 -10.42 5.80
CA ASN A 77 5.76 -10.81 6.97
C ASN A 77 6.47 -12.17 6.75
N ALA A 78 7.34 -12.54 7.69
CA ALA A 78 8.14 -13.75 7.56
C ALA A 78 7.32 -15.06 7.52
N ASP A 79 6.18 -15.11 8.19
CA ASP A 79 5.33 -16.30 8.22
C ASP A 79 4.45 -16.39 6.96
N GLU A 80 3.94 -15.27 6.49
CA GLU A 80 3.25 -15.19 5.20
C GLU A 80 4.18 -15.56 4.04
N LEU A 81 5.44 -15.14 4.09
CA LEU A 81 6.43 -15.46 3.07
C LEU A 81 6.70 -16.97 2.96
N LYS A 82 6.72 -17.70 4.10
CA LYS A 82 6.86 -19.17 4.10
C LYS A 82 5.71 -19.86 3.36
N SER A 83 4.52 -19.27 3.45
CA SER A 83 3.30 -19.82 2.83
C SER A 83 3.13 -19.36 1.37
N ASN A 84 3.90 -18.38 0.93
CA ASN A 84 3.81 -17.77 -0.40
C ASN A 84 5.20 -17.70 -1.04
N PRO A 85 5.74 -18.81 -1.59
CA PRO A 85 7.11 -18.88 -2.10
C PRO A 85 7.37 -18.00 -3.32
N ASP A 86 6.32 -17.55 -4.00
CA ASP A 86 6.40 -16.66 -5.17
C ASP A 86 6.58 -15.17 -4.79
N TYR A 87 6.63 -14.88 -3.48
CA TYR A 87 6.81 -13.51 -2.96
C TYR A 87 8.24 -13.27 -2.49
N ASN A 88 8.65 -12.01 -2.55
CA ASN A 88 9.89 -11.52 -1.97
C ASN A 88 9.60 -10.76 -0.67
N MET A 89 10.62 -10.60 0.18
CA MET A 89 10.47 -9.89 1.48
C MET A 89 10.01 -8.42 1.37
N ASN A 90 10.15 -7.82 0.20
CA ASN A 90 9.75 -6.44 -0.03
C ASN A 90 8.36 -6.31 -0.68
N ASP A 91 7.78 -7.44 -1.09
CA ASP A 91 6.47 -7.43 -1.74
C ASP A 91 5.37 -7.04 -0.75
N LYS A 92 4.31 -6.50 -1.28
CA LYS A 92 3.08 -6.19 -0.55
C LYS A 92 2.05 -7.28 -0.80
N ILE A 93 1.25 -7.57 0.20
CA ILE A 93 0.19 -8.58 0.15
C ILE A 93 -1.07 -8.02 0.81
N GLY A 94 -2.23 -8.41 0.31
CA GLY A 94 -3.51 -8.09 0.93
C GLY A 94 -3.64 -8.70 2.33
N LYS A 95 -3.94 -7.86 3.32
CA LYS A 95 -4.04 -8.29 4.73
C LYS A 95 -5.47 -8.61 5.13
N THR A 96 -6.40 -7.87 4.62
CA THR A 96 -7.83 -7.99 4.96
C THR A 96 -8.70 -7.74 3.74
N GLY A 97 -9.99 -8.01 3.86
CA GLY A 97 -11.01 -7.66 2.87
C GLY A 97 -10.80 -8.26 1.48
N ILE A 98 -11.24 -7.55 0.48
CA ILE A 98 -11.14 -7.92 -0.94
C ILE A 98 -9.67 -8.07 -1.36
N GLU A 99 -8.79 -7.17 -0.90
CA GLU A 99 -7.36 -7.23 -1.17
C GLU A 99 -6.76 -8.59 -0.78
N LYS A 100 -7.18 -9.16 0.35
CA LYS A 100 -6.72 -10.49 0.78
C LYS A 100 -7.39 -11.64 0.04
N VAL A 101 -8.71 -11.59 -0.09
CA VAL A 101 -9.50 -12.71 -0.65
C VAL A 101 -9.21 -12.88 -2.14
N PHE A 102 -9.04 -11.78 -2.85
CA PHE A 102 -8.79 -11.75 -4.28
C PHE A 102 -7.32 -11.50 -4.65
N GLU A 103 -6.40 -11.58 -3.69
CA GLU A 103 -4.96 -11.40 -3.89
C GLU A 103 -4.44 -12.13 -5.13
N LYS A 104 -4.82 -13.39 -5.29
CA LYS A 104 -4.41 -14.23 -6.43
C LYS A 104 -4.80 -13.65 -7.80
N TYR A 105 -5.87 -12.88 -7.85
CA TYR A 105 -6.37 -12.26 -9.08
C TYR A 105 -5.84 -10.84 -9.24
N LEU A 106 -5.78 -10.10 -8.14
CA LEU A 106 -5.31 -8.71 -8.12
C LEU A 106 -3.81 -8.60 -8.35
N ARG A 107 -3.03 -9.55 -7.79
CA ARG A 107 -1.61 -9.61 -8.02
C ARG A 107 -1.30 -10.06 -9.45
N GLY A 108 -0.53 -9.27 -10.18
CA GLY A 108 0.03 -9.67 -11.47
C GLY A 108 1.14 -10.71 -11.32
N LYS A 109 1.93 -10.84 -12.36
CA LYS A 109 3.17 -11.64 -12.35
C LYS A 109 4.33 -10.71 -12.63
N ASP A 110 5.38 -10.80 -11.81
CA ASP A 110 6.57 -10.01 -11.96
C ASP A 110 7.29 -10.35 -13.26
N GLY A 111 7.78 -9.31 -13.93
CA GLY A 111 8.72 -9.42 -15.03
C GLY A 111 10.15 -9.66 -14.51
N ILE A 112 11.02 -10.07 -15.39
CA ILE A 112 12.45 -10.24 -15.12
C ILE A 112 13.22 -9.40 -16.12
N LYS A 113 14.06 -8.50 -15.60
CA LYS A 113 14.95 -7.66 -16.38
C LYS A 113 16.39 -8.04 -16.07
N GLN A 114 17.16 -8.32 -17.09
CA GLN A 114 18.59 -8.52 -16.97
C GLN A 114 19.27 -7.18 -17.13
N ILE A 115 20.18 -6.87 -16.23
CA ILE A 115 21.01 -5.66 -16.27
C ILE A 115 22.45 -6.10 -16.42
N ASP A 116 23.08 -5.70 -17.52
CA ASP A 116 24.49 -5.94 -17.77
C ASP A 116 25.30 -4.78 -17.19
N MET A 117 26.31 -5.11 -16.40
CA MET A 117 27.14 -4.11 -15.72
C MET A 117 28.60 -4.34 -16.07
N SER A 118 29.36 -3.25 -16.27
CA SER A 118 30.83 -3.29 -16.36
C SER A 118 31.44 -3.64 -15.01
N VAL A 119 32.73 -3.95 -15.02
CA VAL A 119 33.52 -4.21 -13.79
C VAL A 119 33.51 -3.02 -12.84
N ASP A 120 33.34 -1.81 -13.36
CA ASP A 120 33.25 -0.56 -12.59
C ASP A 120 31.84 -0.27 -12.07
N GLY A 121 30.87 -1.17 -12.24
CA GLY A 121 29.52 -1.01 -11.78
C GLY A 121 28.62 -0.10 -12.65
N ILE A 122 29.05 0.21 -13.86
CA ILE A 122 28.27 1.01 -14.82
C ILE A 122 27.37 0.08 -15.62
N VAL A 123 26.06 0.43 -15.68
CA VAL A 123 25.10 -0.30 -16.51
C VAL A 123 25.46 -0.12 -17.99
N THR A 124 25.74 -1.21 -18.67
CA THR A 124 26.15 -1.26 -20.08
C THR A 124 25.04 -1.73 -21.01
N GLY A 125 24.03 -2.41 -20.46
CA GLY A 125 22.88 -2.88 -21.21
C GLY A 125 21.73 -3.30 -20.30
N GLU A 126 20.52 -3.31 -20.87
CA GLU A 126 19.32 -3.83 -20.21
C GLU A 126 18.53 -4.65 -21.24
N SER A 127 18.06 -5.81 -20.83
CA SER A 127 17.15 -6.64 -21.63
C SER A 127 16.03 -7.20 -20.78
N VAL A 128 14.82 -7.26 -21.35
CA VAL A 128 13.67 -7.88 -20.68
C VAL A 128 13.72 -9.38 -20.98
N VAL A 129 13.92 -10.17 -19.93
CA VAL A 129 13.93 -11.64 -20.00
C VAL A 129 12.52 -12.18 -19.95
N LYS A 130 11.66 -11.54 -19.15
CA LYS A 130 10.27 -11.90 -19.01
C LYS A 130 9.44 -10.64 -18.80
N GLU A 131 8.38 -10.49 -19.57
CA GLU A 131 7.44 -9.38 -19.39
C GLU A 131 6.63 -9.52 -18.12
N ALA A 132 6.35 -8.38 -17.47
CA ALA A 132 5.40 -8.32 -16.36
C ALA A 132 3.96 -8.49 -16.89
N VAL A 133 3.12 -9.17 -16.14
CA VAL A 133 1.71 -9.34 -16.44
C VAL A 133 0.88 -8.69 -15.36
N SER A 134 0.02 -7.74 -15.72
CA SER A 134 -0.88 -7.08 -14.78
C SER A 134 -1.86 -8.07 -14.16
N GLY A 135 -2.30 -7.79 -12.94
CA GLY A 135 -3.41 -8.48 -12.30
C GLY A 135 -4.74 -8.20 -13.00
N SER A 136 -5.75 -8.90 -12.57
CA SER A 136 -7.13 -8.74 -13.06
C SER A 136 -7.87 -7.70 -12.22
N ASP A 137 -8.92 -7.11 -12.81
CA ASP A 137 -9.84 -6.25 -12.10
C ASP A 137 -10.87 -7.06 -11.33
N VAL A 138 -11.28 -6.57 -10.17
CA VAL A 138 -12.39 -7.11 -9.38
C VAL A 138 -13.51 -6.07 -9.35
N VAL A 139 -14.65 -6.42 -9.92
CA VAL A 139 -15.85 -5.57 -9.93
C VAL A 139 -16.76 -5.98 -8.79
N LEU A 140 -17.13 -5.04 -7.95
CA LEU A 140 -18.03 -5.24 -6.81
C LEU A 140 -19.44 -4.77 -7.17
N THR A 141 -20.43 -5.31 -6.46
CA THR A 141 -21.84 -4.89 -6.58
C THR A 141 -22.14 -3.60 -5.82
N LEU A 142 -21.14 -3.06 -5.12
CA LEU A 142 -21.29 -1.83 -4.34
C LEU A 142 -21.54 -0.62 -5.23
N ASP A 143 -22.59 0.14 -4.93
CA ASP A 143 -22.82 1.46 -5.49
C ASP A 143 -22.07 2.50 -4.65
N SER A 144 -21.12 3.20 -5.26
CA SER A 144 -20.25 4.14 -4.53
C SER A 144 -20.99 5.32 -3.90
N GLN A 145 -22.07 5.79 -4.54
CA GLN A 145 -22.89 6.88 -3.99
C GLN A 145 -23.69 6.39 -2.79
N LEU A 146 -24.33 5.22 -2.94
CA LEU A 146 -25.11 4.61 -1.86
C LEU A 146 -24.21 4.23 -0.68
N GLN A 147 -23.01 3.71 -0.95
CA GLN A 147 -21.99 3.42 0.07
C GLN A 147 -21.67 4.67 0.89
N LYS A 148 -21.35 5.78 0.20
CA LYS A 148 -21.06 7.04 0.88
C LYS A 148 -22.22 7.55 1.72
N ILE A 149 -23.44 7.53 1.18
CA ILE A 149 -24.63 7.95 1.91
C ILE A 149 -24.84 7.07 3.15
N THR A 150 -24.63 5.76 3.02
CA THR A 150 -24.79 4.81 4.12
C THR A 150 -23.79 5.09 5.24
N GLU A 151 -22.52 5.28 4.90
CA GLU A 151 -21.46 5.62 5.88
C GLU A 151 -21.71 6.96 6.57
N ASP A 152 -21.99 8.02 5.79
CA ASP A 152 -22.27 9.36 6.33
C ASP A 152 -23.52 9.35 7.25
N THR A 153 -24.51 8.54 6.91
CA THR A 153 -25.74 8.44 7.71
C THR A 153 -25.51 7.64 8.98
N LEU A 154 -24.76 6.55 8.91
CA LEU A 154 -24.38 5.76 10.07
C LEU A 154 -23.56 6.59 11.07
N ALA A 155 -22.54 7.30 10.59
CA ALA A 155 -21.70 8.17 11.43
C ALA A 155 -22.52 9.27 12.11
N ARG A 156 -23.41 9.95 11.36
CA ARG A 156 -24.32 10.95 11.92
C ARG A 156 -25.31 10.36 12.92
N GLY A 157 -25.82 9.16 12.64
CA GLY A 157 -26.73 8.46 13.55
C GLY A 157 -26.07 8.17 14.89
N ILE A 158 -24.84 7.62 14.88
CA ILE A 158 -24.07 7.35 16.09
C ILE A 158 -23.78 8.64 16.86
N ALA A 159 -23.30 9.68 16.18
CA ALA A 159 -23.05 10.98 16.81
C ALA A 159 -24.30 11.59 17.47
N ASN A 160 -25.46 11.45 16.83
CA ASN A 160 -26.74 11.90 17.40
C ASN A 160 -27.09 11.09 18.66
N ILE A 161 -26.91 9.78 18.65
CA ILE A 161 -27.16 8.91 19.80
C ILE A 161 -26.23 9.28 20.98
N GLN A 162 -24.96 9.49 20.74
CA GLN A 162 -23.97 9.91 21.74
C GLN A 162 -24.34 11.24 22.42
N ASN A 163 -25.04 12.12 21.72
CA ASN A 163 -25.55 13.38 22.27
C ASN A 163 -26.76 13.20 23.20
N THR A 164 -27.34 12.02 23.28
CA THR A 164 -28.41 11.72 24.23
C THR A 164 -27.81 11.40 25.61
N LYS A 165 -28.58 11.61 26.67
CA LYS A 165 -28.10 11.42 28.05
C LYS A 165 -27.82 9.95 28.39
N ASP A 166 -28.47 9.01 27.71
CA ASP A 166 -28.54 7.60 28.11
C ASP A 166 -27.68 6.67 27.23
N ALA A 167 -26.98 7.20 26.20
CA ALA A 167 -26.23 6.42 25.23
C ALA A 167 -24.89 7.06 24.79
N LYS A 168 -24.20 7.68 25.75
CA LYS A 168 -22.88 8.33 25.51
C LYS A 168 -21.77 7.36 25.11
N ASP A 169 -21.96 6.09 25.38
CA ASP A 169 -21.06 4.98 25.10
C ASP A 169 -21.28 4.34 23.71
N ALA A 170 -22.30 4.79 22.96
CA ALA A 170 -22.50 4.33 21.58
C ALA A 170 -21.34 4.78 20.68
N SER A 171 -20.42 3.89 20.38
CA SER A 171 -19.18 4.21 19.62
C SER A 171 -19.06 3.46 18.32
N GLU A 172 -19.86 2.42 18.11
CA GLU A 172 -19.74 1.53 16.97
C GLU A 172 -21.09 1.27 16.31
N GLY A 173 -21.06 0.91 15.03
CA GLY A 173 -22.26 0.52 14.32
C GLY A 173 -21.96 -0.06 12.94
N ALA A 174 -22.94 -0.78 12.40
CA ALA A 174 -22.87 -1.32 11.05
C ALA A 174 -24.21 -1.15 10.34
N ALA A 175 -24.17 -1.01 9.02
CA ALA A 175 -25.34 -0.96 8.15
C ALA A 175 -25.07 -1.72 6.85
N VAL A 176 -26.07 -2.47 6.37
CA VAL A 176 -26.00 -3.20 5.10
C VAL A 176 -27.23 -2.89 4.28
N VAL A 177 -27.02 -2.60 2.99
CA VAL A 177 -28.07 -2.36 2.02
C VAL A 177 -28.02 -3.44 0.95
N LEU A 178 -29.11 -4.16 0.78
CA LEU A 178 -29.24 -5.28 -0.14
C LEU A 178 -30.32 -5.00 -1.19
N ASN A 179 -30.06 -5.43 -2.40
CA ASN A 179 -31.11 -5.57 -3.42
C ASN A 179 -31.90 -6.85 -3.11
N VAL A 180 -33.15 -6.70 -2.69
CA VAL A 180 -33.99 -7.85 -2.28
C VAL A 180 -34.38 -8.76 -3.42
N GLN A 181 -34.27 -8.31 -4.67
CA GLN A 181 -34.60 -9.11 -5.85
C GLN A 181 -33.41 -9.96 -6.33
N THR A 182 -32.19 -9.41 -6.25
CA THR A 182 -30.98 -10.08 -6.76
C THR A 182 -30.11 -10.66 -5.65
N GLY A 183 -30.26 -10.19 -4.42
CA GLY A 183 -29.40 -10.54 -3.28
C GLY A 183 -28.06 -9.79 -3.27
N GLU A 184 -27.82 -8.88 -4.20
CA GLU A 184 -26.58 -8.11 -4.29
C GLU A 184 -26.44 -7.16 -3.10
N VAL A 185 -25.23 -7.08 -2.54
CA VAL A 185 -24.88 -6.07 -1.55
C VAL A 185 -24.55 -4.77 -2.28
N LEU A 186 -25.39 -3.75 -2.07
CA LEU A 186 -25.26 -2.44 -2.70
C LEU A 186 -24.44 -1.46 -1.86
N ALA A 187 -24.52 -1.58 -0.52
CA ALA A 187 -23.66 -0.85 0.40
C ALA A 187 -23.47 -1.65 1.69
N MET A 188 -22.29 -1.51 2.29
CA MET A 188 -21.96 -2.11 3.58
C MET A 188 -21.03 -1.15 4.34
N ALA A 189 -21.52 -0.59 5.42
CA ALA A 189 -20.81 0.40 6.23
C ALA A 189 -20.50 -0.16 7.62
N SER A 190 -19.35 0.19 8.14
CA SER A 190 -18.99 0.01 9.55
C SER A 190 -18.44 1.33 10.09
N TYR A 191 -18.75 1.63 11.34
CA TYR A 191 -18.24 2.82 12.02
C TYR A 191 -17.61 2.41 13.35
N PRO A 192 -16.42 2.92 13.71
CA PRO A 192 -15.60 3.82 12.91
C PRO A 192 -14.97 3.11 11.70
N ASN A 193 -14.65 3.87 10.67
CA ASN A 193 -13.86 3.42 9.53
C ASN A 193 -12.38 3.79 9.71
N TYR A 194 -11.54 3.38 8.77
CA TYR A 194 -10.10 3.68 8.80
C TYR A 194 -9.59 4.03 7.41
N ASN A 195 -8.45 4.73 7.35
CA ASN A 195 -7.81 5.02 6.08
C ASN A 195 -6.83 3.89 5.69
N PRO A 196 -7.14 3.07 4.66
CA PRO A 196 -6.30 1.96 4.25
C PRO A 196 -4.93 2.40 3.71
N ALA A 197 -4.82 3.63 3.19
CA ALA A 197 -3.56 4.17 2.69
C ALA A 197 -2.48 4.28 3.79
N LEU A 198 -2.85 4.46 5.05
CA LEU A 198 -1.92 4.53 6.17
C LEU A 198 -1.15 3.21 6.39
N PHE A 199 -1.74 2.08 6.00
CA PHE A 199 -1.14 0.76 6.20
C PHE A 199 -0.16 0.37 5.10
N THR A 200 -0.29 0.94 3.90
CA THR A 200 0.44 0.53 2.69
C THR A 200 1.97 0.62 2.82
N ASN A 201 2.47 1.60 3.56
CA ASN A 201 3.92 1.80 3.78
C ASN A 201 4.34 1.60 5.24
N GLY A 202 3.48 0.98 6.03
CA GLY A 202 3.62 0.84 7.48
C GLY A 202 2.92 2.00 8.20
N ILE A 203 2.04 1.65 9.13
CA ILE A 203 1.34 2.61 9.99
C ILE A 203 2.27 3.06 11.11
N SER A 204 2.24 4.33 11.48
CA SER A 204 2.94 4.83 12.66
C SER A 204 2.33 4.24 13.94
N SER A 205 3.14 4.10 15.00
CA SER A 205 2.62 3.64 16.30
C SER A 205 1.52 4.57 16.84
N GLU A 206 1.64 5.87 16.58
CA GLU A 206 0.66 6.87 16.99
C GLU A 206 -0.67 6.70 16.25
N ASP A 207 -0.64 6.53 14.91
CA ASP A 207 -1.85 6.32 14.12
C ASP A 207 -2.48 4.95 14.42
N TYR A 208 -1.67 3.92 14.61
CA TYR A 208 -2.17 2.59 14.98
C TYR A 208 -2.95 2.62 16.29
N GLN A 209 -2.47 3.36 17.30
CA GLN A 209 -3.17 3.50 18.59
C GLN A 209 -4.54 4.16 18.46
N LYS A 210 -4.76 5.02 17.45
CA LYS A 210 -6.09 5.65 17.20
C LYS A 210 -7.13 4.65 16.72
N TYR A 211 -6.71 3.51 16.14
CA TYR A 211 -7.62 2.50 15.60
C TYR A 211 -7.85 1.30 16.53
N ILE A 212 -7.06 1.15 17.59
CA ILE A 212 -7.19 0.03 18.55
C ILE A 212 -7.73 0.46 19.92
N ASN A 213 -7.87 1.77 20.19
CA ASN A 213 -8.47 2.35 21.38
C ASN A 213 -9.82 2.96 21.03
#